data_f03aa87862b248bb3fe60cc0dc3860f2
#
_entry.id   f03aa87862b248bb3fe60cc0dc3860f2
#
_cell.length_a   1.000
_cell.length_b   1.000
_cell.length_c   1.000
_cell.angle_alpha   90.00
_cell.angle_beta   90.00
_cell.angle_gamma   90.00
#
_symmetry.space_group_name_H-M   'P 1'
#
loop_
_entity.id
_entity.type
_entity.pdbx_description
1 polymer ?
#
loop_
_entity_poly.entity_id
_entity_poly.type
_entity_poly.pdbx_seq_one_letter_code
_entity_poly.pdbx_strand_id
1 'polypeptide(L)'
;MNSAVFVDRDGTLSEEVGYIRELDQFRLMPKSAEAVKLINESGLKIIVITNQAGVARGYFSEEVVSQVHNKMERLLSEQGACLDGVYYCPHHPEGVVEPYRKACNCRKPASGLLEQASKDHGIDLTASYVVGDKVTDIELAHRVGAKGILVLTGYGKDEHQKIKDVPAKKPEFVARDLFDAVKWIMNDLSNKHNGDPDHKIERHR
;
A
#
# COMPACT_ATOMS: atom_id res chain seq x y z
N MET A 1 14.78 -13.86 -1.61
CA MET A 1 14.06 -12.84 -0.83
C MET A 1 12.64 -12.79 -1.34
N ASN A 2 11.66 -12.54 -0.45
CA ASN A 2 10.26 -12.46 -0.84
C ASN A 2 9.95 -11.10 -1.45
N SER A 3 9.08 -11.03 -2.45
CA SER A 3 8.51 -9.78 -2.94
C SER A 3 7.19 -9.48 -2.23
N ALA A 4 6.79 -8.21 -2.19
CA ALA A 4 5.55 -7.79 -1.55
C ALA A 4 4.78 -6.76 -2.39
N VAL A 5 3.48 -6.66 -2.10
CA VAL A 5 2.63 -5.54 -2.49
C VAL A 5 2.34 -4.72 -1.24
N PHE A 6 2.88 -3.52 -1.17
CA PHE A 6 2.58 -2.53 -0.14
C PHE A 6 1.38 -1.71 -0.60
N VAL A 7 0.35 -1.61 0.24
CA VAL A 7 -0.92 -0.97 -0.13
C VAL A 7 -1.24 0.14 0.86
N ASP A 8 -1.55 1.35 0.38
CA ASP A 8 -2.14 2.37 1.25
C ASP A 8 -3.54 1.94 1.71
N ARG A 9 -3.96 2.39 2.88
CA ARG A 9 -5.26 2.04 3.44
C ARG A 9 -6.37 2.92 2.85
N ASP A 10 -6.36 4.21 3.20
CA ASP A 10 -7.45 5.14 2.91
C ASP A 10 -7.39 5.61 1.46
N GLY A 11 -8.46 5.46 0.71
CA GLY A 11 -8.52 5.76 -0.73
C GLY A 11 -8.02 4.63 -1.64
N THR A 12 -7.44 3.56 -1.11
CA THR A 12 -6.88 2.44 -1.87
C THR A 12 -7.51 1.10 -1.48
N LEU A 13 -7.28 0.62 -0.27
CA LEU A 13 -7.90 -0.60 0.28
C LEU A 13 -9.30 -0.32 0.85
N SER A 14 -9.49 0.84 1.47
CA SER A 14 -10.74 1.33 2.05
C SER A 14 -11.16 2.66 1.45
N GLU A 15 -12.43 3.01 1.64
CA GLU A 15 -12.96 4.30 1.22
C GLU A 15 -12.21 5.45 1.90
N GLU A 16 -11.98 6.54 1.16
CA GLU A 16 -11.42 7.79 1.69
C GLU A 16 -12.55 8.65 2.27
N VAL A 17 -12.56 8.83 3.57
CA VAL A 17 -13.56 9.62 4.30
C VAL A 17 -12.92 10.76 5.12
N GLY A 18 -11.67 11.11 4.82
CA GLY A 18 -10.87 12.06 5.58
C GLY A 18 -10.28 11.42 6.83
N TYR A 19 -10.85 11.69 7.98
CA TYR A 19 -10.39 11.15 9.25
C TYR A 19 -11.43 10.19 9.84
N ILE A 20 -11.09 8.91 9.92
CA ILE A 20 -11.93 7.89 10.56
C ILE A 20 -11.82 8.07 12.09
N ARG A 21 -12.90 8.60 12.68
CA ARG A 21 -13.00 8.83 14.13
C ARG A 21 -13.79 7.74 14.83
N GLU A 22 -14.67 7.06 14.09
CA GLU A 22 -15.55 6.03 14.58
C GLU A 22 -15.49 4.81 13.65
N LEU A 23 -15.62 3.62 14.22
CA LEU A 23 -15.44 2.35 13.50
C LEU A 23 -16.44 2.16 12.36
N ASP A 24 -17.64 2.69 12.46
CA ASP A 24 -18.68 2.58 11.44
C ASP A 24 -18.37 3.35 10.15
N GLN A 25 -17.46 4.34 10.22
CA GLN A 25 -16.97 5.08 9.04
C GLN A 25 -16.04 4.24 8.16
N PHE A 26 -15.41 3.17 8.71
CA PHE A 26 -14.51 2.33 7.94
C PHE A 26 -15.28 1.33 7.07
N ARG A 27 -15.03 1.36 5.76
CA ARG A 27 -15.55 0.42 4.76
C ARG A 27 -14.44 0.02 3.79
N LEU A 28 -14.38 -1.27 3.46
CA LEU A 28 -13.52 -1.74 2.36
C LEU A 28 -14.05 -1.20 1.03
N MET A 29 -13.15 -0.85 0.12
CA MET A 29 -13.50 -0.58 -1.27
C MET A 29 -14.08 -1.84 -1.93
N PRO A 30 -14.97 -1.68 -2.92
CA PRO A 30 -15.43 -2.81 -3.74
C PRO A 30 -14.24 -3.59 -4.31
N LYS A 31 -14.31 -4.92 -4.22
CA LYS A 31 -13.28 -5.86 -4.71
C LYS A 31 -11.91 -5.79 -4.01
N SER A 32 -11.76 -5.03 -2.92
CA SER A 32 -10.50 -5.01 -2.16
C SER A 32 -10.14 -6.38 -1.60
N ALA A 33 -11.10 -7.11 -1.04
CA ALA A 33 -10.84 -8.46 -0.54
C ALA A 33 -10.47 -9.43 -1.67
N GLU A 34 -11.12 -9.34 -2.83
CA GLU A 34 -10.74 -10.13 -4.01
C GLU A 34 -9.30 -9.81 -4.47
N ALA A 35 -8.91 -8.55 -4.46
CA ALA A 35 -7.55 -8.11 -4.80
C ALA A 35 -6.52 -8.68 -3.82
N VAL A 36 -6.78 -8.57 -2.51
CA VAL A 36 -5.92 -9.15 -1.46
C VAL A 36 -5.81 -10.67 -1.63
N LYS A 37 -6.91 -11.36 -1.90
CA LYS A 37 -6.91 -12.81 -2.12
C LYS A 37 -6.06 -13.22 -3.32
N LEU A 38 -6.13 -12.51 -4.43
CA LEU A 38 -5.25 -12.77 -5.59
C LEU A 38 -3.76 -12.63 -5.23
N ILE A 39 -3.39 -11.66 -4.39
CA ILE A 39 -2.02 -11.52 -3.89
C ILE A 39 -1.65 -12.71 -3.00
N ASN A 40 -2.53 -13.12 -2.07
CA ASN A 40 -2.29 -14.30 -1.23
C ASN A 40 -2.06 -15.57 -2.06
N GLU A 41 -2.88 -15.78 -3.10
CA GLU A 41 -2.78 -16.93 -4.00
C GLU A 41 -1.50 -16.92 -4.86
N SER A 42 -0.91 -15.76 -5.13
CA SER A 42 0.34 -15.63 -5.89
C SER A 42 1.60 -15.91 -5.08
N GLY A 43 1.49 -16.05 -3.77
CA GLY A 43 2.62 -16.20 -2.85
C GLY A 43 3.37 -14.91 -2.53
N LEU A 44 2.94 -13.77 -3.05
CA LEU A 44 3.44 -12.48 -2.61
C LEU A 44 2.93 -12.14 -1.21
N LYS A 45 3.72 -11.37 -0.47
CA LYS A 45 3.24 -10.76 0.76
C LYS A 45 2.40 -9.53 0.46
N ILE A 46 1.36 -9.30 1.28
CA ILE A 46 0.58 -8.06 1.24
C ILE A 46 0.64 -7.35 2.58
N ILE A 47 1.07 -6.09 2.53
CA ILE A 47 1.32 -5.27 3.71
C ILE A 47 0.65 -3.90 3.54
N VAL A 48 -0.14 -3.51 4.53
CA VAL A 48 -0.72 -2.17 4.58
C VAL A 48 0.29 -1.18 5.18
N ILE A 49 0.44 -0.03 4.52
CA ILE A 49 1.29 1.09 4.95
C ILE A 49 0.49 2.39 4.91
N THR A 50 0.23 3.03 6.03
CA THR A 50 -0.68 4.17 6.07
C THR A 50 -0.19 5.32 6.95
N ASN A 51 -0.46 6.57 6.51
CA ASN A 51 -0.22 7.78 7.29
C ASN A 51 -1.48 8.14 8.11
N GLN A 52 -1.39 8.05 9.44
CA GLN A 52 -2.48 8.32 10.36
C GLN A 52 -2.24 9.61 11.18
N ALA A 53 -2.10 10.71 10.47
CA ALA A 53 -1.81 12.02 11.07
C ALA A 53 -2.92 12.55 12.02
N GLY A 54 -4.10 11.96 11.99
CA GLY A 54 -5.18 12.29 12.93
C GLY A 54 -4.80 12.12 14.38
N VAL A 55 -3.88 11.19 14.70
CA VAL A 55 -3.32 11.02 16.04
C VAL A 55 -2.55 12.27 16.47
N ALA A 56 -1.58 12.70 15.66
CA ALA A 56 -0.81 13.92 15.94
C ALA A 56 -1.68 15.19 15.98
N ARG A 57 -2.79 15.20 15.23
CA ARG A 57 -3.75 16.32 15.19
C ARG A 57 -4.80 16.28 16.31
N GLY A 58 -4.79 15.22 17.15
CA GLY A 58 -5.73 15.05 18.25
C GLY A 58 -7.16 14.74 17.83
N TYR A 59 -7.37 14.22 16.63
CA TYR A 59 -8.70 13.87 16.12
C TYR A 59 -9.18 12.51 16.63
N PHE A 60 -8.25 11.59 16.91
CA PHE A 60 -8.47 10.27 17.48
C PHE A 60 -7.17 9.72 18.09
N SER A 61 -7.29 8.70 18.93
CA SER A 61 -6.15 8.04 19.58
C SER A 61 -5.57 6.91 18.73
N GLU A 62 -4.39 6.39 19.09
CA GLU A 62 -3.84 5.15 18.49
C GLU A 62 -4.72 3.93 18.79
N GLU A 63 -5.50 3.95 19.86
CA GLU A 63 -6.48 2.90 20.14
C GLU A 63 -7.55 2.82 19.04
N VAL A 64 -8.07 3.97 18.59
CA VAL A 64 -9.02 4.03 17.46
C VAL A 64 -8.35 3.50 16.18
N VAL A 65 -7.08 3.84 15.92
CA VAL A 65 -6.32 3.30 14.79
C VAL A 65 -6.25 1.77 14.87
N SER A 66 -5.90 1.21 16.03
CA SER A 66 -5.84 -0.23 16.26
C SER A 66 -7.19 -0.91 16.06
N GLN A 67 -8.27 -0.31 16.56
CA GLN A 67 -9.62 -0.84 16.38
C GLN A 67 -10.05 -0.84 14.90
N VAL A 68 -9.71 0.21 14.15
CA VAL A 68 -9.95 0.27 12.69
C VAL A 68 -9.16 -0.81 11.95
N HIS A 69 -7.88 -1.03 12.31
CA HIS A 69 -7.07 -2.09 11.72
C HIS A 69 -7.64 -3.48 12.03
N ASN A 70 -8.04 -3.76 13.26
CA ASN A 70 -8.69 -5.02 13.63
C ASN A 70 -10.00 -5.23 12.84
N LYS A 71 -10.80 -4.17 12.64
CA LYS A 71 -12.01 -4.24 11.79
C LYS A 71 -11.63 -4.55 10.34
N MET A 72 -10.60 -3.92 9.79
CA MET A 72 -10.10 -4.16 8.43
C MET A 72 -9.71 -5.62 8.23
N GLU A 73 -8.86 -6.15 9.11
CA GLU A 73 -8.39 -7.55 9.06
C GLU A 73 -9.56 -8.53 9.18
N ARG A 74 -10.52 -8.28 10.09
CA ARG A 74 -11.72 -9.10 10.22
C ARG A 74 -12.56 -9.11 8.95
N LEU A 75 -12.84 -7.94 8.34
CA LEU A 75 -13.64 -7.84 7.11
C LEU A 75 -12.97 -8.52 5.91
N LEU A 76 -11.64 -8.49 5.84
CA LEU A 76 -10.87 -9.22 4.83
C LEU A 76 -10.94 -10.73 5.09
N SER A 77 -10.73 -11.17 6.34
CA SER A 77 -10.77 -12.58 6.75
C SER A 77 -12.14 -13.22 6.50
N GLU A 78 -13.23 -12.50 6.75
CA GLU A 78 -14.62 -12.95 6.45
C GLU A 78 -14.82 -13.26 4.95
N GLN A 79 -13.95 -12.70 4.07
CA GLN A 79 -13.96 -12.93 2.63
C GLN A 79 -12.82 -13.85 2.16
N GLY A 80 -12.10 -14.49 3.09
CA GLY A 80 -11.01 -15.41 2.78
C GLY A 80 -9.73 -14.73 2.30
N ALA A 81 -9.51 -13.46 2.68
CA ALA A 81 -8.32 -12.67 2.40
C ALA A 81 -7.58 -12.34 3.69
N CYS A 82 -6.23 -12.30 3.68
CA CYS A 82 -5.43 -11.98 4.86
C CYS A 82 -4.28 -11.04 4.52
N LEU A 83 -3.90 -10.21 5.50
CA LEU A 83 -2.73 -9.33 5.43
C LEU A 83 -1.54 -10.00 6.14
N ASP A 84 -0.34 -9.78 5.62
CA ASP A 84 0.91 -10.20 6.29
C ASP A 84 1.38 -9.19 7.34
N GLY A 85 0.94 -7.95 7.25
CA GLY A 85 1.26 -6.90 8.22
C GLY A 85 0.54 -5.59 7.97
N VAL A 86 0.48 -4.78 9.03
CA VAL A 86 -0.10 -3.42 8.99
C VAL A 86 0.85 -2.48 9.71
N TYR A 87 1.36 -1.48 8.98
CA TYR A 87 2.29 -0.47 9.50
C TYR A 87 1.69 0.92 9.31
N TYR A 88 1.81 1.78 10.33
CA TYR A 88 1.27 3.13 10.24
C TYR A 88 2.19 4.17 10.85
N CYS A 89 2.05 5.40 10.41
CA CYS A 89 2.73 6.57 10.97
C CYS A 89 1.72 7.48 11.68
N PRO A 90 1.78 7.65 12.99
CA PRO A 90 0.89 8.55 13.73
C PRO A 90 1.37 10.01 13.73
N HIS A 91 2.59 10.29 13.22
CA HIS A 91 3.25 11.57 13.36
C HIS A 91 2.84 12.61 12.30
N HIS A 92 2.91 13.89 12.70
CA HIS A 92 2.82 15.02 11.79
C HIS A 92 3.59 16.22 12.36
N PRO A 93 4.45 16.93 11.59
CA PRO A 93 5.24 18.05 12.11
C PRO A 93 4.37 19.21 12.63
N GLU A 94 3.19 19.41 12.03
CA GLU A 94 2.20 20.41 12.45
C GLU A 94 1.11 19.81 13.37
N GLY A 95 1.38 18.69 14.03
CA GLY A 95 0.49 18.11 15.02
C GLY A 95 0.37 18.99 16.27
N VAL A 96 -0.63 18.71 17.10
CA VAL A 96 -0.86 19.42 18.38
C VAL A 96 -0.64 18.52 19.59
N VAL A 97 -0.54 17.20 19.37
CA VAL A 97 -0.39 16.20 20.43
C VAL A 97 1.07 15.77 20.55
N GLU A 98 1.69 16.04 21.70
CA GLU A 98 2.96 15.44 22.08
C GLU A 98 2.74 13.97 22.50
N PRO A 99 3.59 12.98 22.14
CA PRO A 99 4.86 13.08 21.42
C PRO A 99 4.76 12.91 19.89
N TYR A 100 3.58 13.00 19.29
CA TYR A 100 3.34 12.74 17.87
C TYR A 100 3.65 13.93 16.97
N ARG A 101 3.80 15.14 17.54
CA ARG A 101 4.19 16.37 16.81
C ARG A 101 5.68 16.36 16.48
N LYS A 102 6.06 15.67 15.42
CA LYS A 102 7.47 15.63 14.96
C LYS A 102 7.58 15.25 13.49
N ALA A 103 8.69 15.62 12.88
CA ALA A 103 9.18 14.99 11.67
C ALA A 103 9.70 13.58 12.01
N CYS A 104 9.52 12.61 11.08
CA CYS A 104 9.94 11.23 11.29
C CYS A 104 10.31 10.57 9.95
N ASN A 105 10.97 9.41 10.01
CA ASN A 105 11.29 8.60 8.84
C ASN A 105 10.15 7.64 8.43
N CYS A 106 9.09 7.49 9.25
CA CYS A 106 7.98 6.58 8.97
C CYS A 106 6.85 7.21 8.15
N ARG A 107 6.76 8.56 8.07
CA ARG A 107 5.70 9.22 7.32
C ARG A 107 5.99 9.23 5.82
N LYS A 108 5.14 8.60 5.01
CA LYS A 108 5.23 8.65 3.54
C LYS A 108 5.29 10.11 3.05
N PRO A 109 6.23 10.46 2.13
CA PRO A 109 7.05 9.59 1.28
C PRO A 109 8.38 9.11 1.89
N ALA A 110 8.64 9.23 3.19
CA ALA A 110 9.80 8.61 3.81
C ALA A 110 9.64 7.08 3.92
N SER A 111 10.75 6.35 3.84
CA SER A 111 10.80 4.89 3.61
C SER A 111 10.70 4.03 4.87
N GLY A 112 10.71 4.62 6.06
CA GLY A 112 10.88 3.87 7.31
C GLY A 112 9.86 2.77 7.58
N LEU A 113 8.58 2.91 7.12
CA LEU A 113 7.60 1.82 7.24
C LEU A 113 7.93 0.64 6.33
N LEU A 114 8.39 0.90 5.10
CA LEU A 114 8.80 -0.15 4.16
C LEU A 114 10.07 -0.85 4.64
N GLU A 115 11.05 -0.08 5.12
CA GLU A 115 12.29 -0.62 5.66
C GLU A 115 12.05 -1.53 6.87
N GLN A 116 11.14 -1.13 7.76
CA GLN A 116 10.75 -1.96 8.89
C GLN A 116 10.06 -3.25 8.41
N ALA A 117 9.06 -3.15 7.54
CA ALA A 117 8.36 -4.31 6.99
C ALA A 117 9.31 -5.24 6.22
N SER A 118 10.25 -4.68 5.44
CA SER A 118 11.29 -5.44 4.75
C SER A 118 12.13 -6.27 5.72
N LYS A 119 12.55 -5.68 6.83
CA LYS A 119 13.33 -6.36 7.87
C LYS A 119 12.52 -7.44 8.56
N ASP A 120 11.26 -7.15 8.93
CA ASP A 120 10.41 -8.06 9.70
C ASP A 120 9.99 -9.30 8.88
N HIS A 121 9.83 -9.14 7.55
CA HIS A 121 9.33 -10.18 6.66
C HIS A 121 10.35 -10.71 5.64
N GLY A 122 11.60 -10.24 5.64
CA GLY A 122 12.63 -10.63 4.67
C GLY A 122 12.30 -10.26 3.24
N ILE A 123 11.80 -9.03 3.00
CA ILE A 123 11.30 -8.55 1.71
C ILE A 123 12.39 -7.81 0.95
N ASP A 124 12.50 -8.11 -0.35
CA ASP A 124 13.25 -7.30 -1.32
C ASP A 124 12.36 -6.17 -1.83
N LEU A 125 12.68 -4.94 -1.40
CA LEU A 125 11.91 -3.76 -1.80
C LEU A 125 12.03 -3.46 -3.30
N THR A 126 13.17 -3.76 -3.92
CA THR A 126 13.40 -3.49 -5.35
C THR A 126 12.63 -4.44 -6.27
N ALA A 127 12.23 -5.60 -5.76
CA ALA A 127 11.36 -6.56 -6.45
C ALA A 127 9.87 -6.38 -6.12
N SER A 128 9.53 -5.37 -5.30
CA SER A 128 8.20 -5.16 -4.72
C SER A 128 7.41 -4.04 -5.42
N TYR A 129 6.16 -3.87 -4.99
CA TYR A 129 5.22 -2.89 -5.53
C TYR A 129 4.66 -2.03 -4.40
N VAL A 130 4.38 -0.75 -4.70
CA VAL A 130 3.63 0.15 -3.81
C VAL A 130 2.40 0.64 -4.55
N VAL A 131 1.23 0.44 -3.96
CA VAL A 131 -0.06 0.84 -4.52
C VAL A 131 -0.70 1.88 -3.62
N GLY A 132 -1.03 3.03 -4.15
CA GLY A 132 -1.65 4.11 -3.38
C GLY A 132 -2.41 5.11 -4.25
N ASP A 133 -3.17 5.98 -3.61
CA ASP A 133 -3.98 7.02 -4.26
C ASP A 133 -3.29 8.40 -4.26
N LYS A 134 -2.09 8.49 -3.66
CA LYS A 134 -1.37 9.78 -3.51
C LYS A 134 0.00 9.73 -4.17
N VAL A 135 0.46 10.89 -4.63
CA VAL A 135 1.81 11.03 -5.18
C VAL A 135 2.90 10.63 -4.16
N THR A 136 2.63 10.77 -2.87
CA THR A 136 3.56 10.34 -1.81
C THR A 136 3.80 8.83 -1.79
N ASP A 137 2.88 8.02 -2.30
CA ASP A 137 3.05 6.57 -2.43
C ASP A 137 3.98 6.25 -3.61
N ILE A 138 3.86 6.99 -4.71
CA ILE A 138 4.74 6.86 -5.87
C ILE A 138 6.16 7.33 -5.55
N GLU A 139 6.30 8.47 -4.88
CA GLU A 139 7.60 8.96 -4.41
C GLU A 139 8.27 7.98 -3.43
N LEU A 140 7.48 7.35 -2.55
CA LEU A 140 7.96 6.30 -1.66
C LEU A 140 8.46 5.08 -2.43
N ALA A 141 7.69 4.59 -3.42
CA ALA A 141 8.10 3.48 -4.27
C ALA A 141 9.45 3.77 -4.95
N HIS A 142 9.57 4.91 -5.62
CA HIS A 142 10.80 5.30 -6.30
C HIS A 142 12.00 5.40 -5.36
N ARG A 143 11.78 5.91 -4.14
CA ARG A 143 12.84 6.05 -3.13
C ARG A 143 13.49 4.73 -2.74
N VAL A 144 12.74 3.64 -2.76
CA VAL A 144 13.24 2.30 -2.40
C VAL A 144 13.48 1.40 -3.62
N GLY A 145 13.30 1.92 -4.83
CA GLY A 145 13.46 1.15 -6.07
C GLY A 145 12.32 0.19 -6.37
N ALA A 146 11.18 0.31 -5.67
CA ALA A 146 9.97 -0.46 -5.94
C ALA A 146 9.18 0.13 -7.11
N LYS A 147 8.26 -0.65 -7.69
CA LYS A 147 7.32 -0.16 -8.71
C LYS A 147 6.13 0.53 -8.04
N GLY A 148 5.89 1.80 -8.40
CA GLY A 148 4.78 2.60 -7.90
C GLY A 148 3.55 2.53 -8.80
N ILE A 149 2.40 2.22 -8.25
CA ILE A 149 1.12 2.12 -8.97
C ILE A 149 0.14 3.10 -8.34
N LEU A 150 -0.36 4.04 -9.14
CA LEU A 150 -1.37 5.00 -8.71
C LEU A 150 -2.76 4.45 -8.99
N VAL A 151 -3.62 4.37 -7.97
CA VAL A 151 -5.04 4.06 -8.17
C VAL A 151 -5.85 5.36 -8.32
N LEU A 152 -6.90 5.34 -9.15
CA LEU A 152 -7.76 6.51 -9.40
C LEU A 152 -8.93 6.62 -8.40
N THR A 153 -8.95 5.80 -7.36
CA THR A 153 -9.83 5.92 -6.20
C THR A 153 -9.30 6.99 -5.23
N GLY A 154 -10.03 7.29 -4.17
CA GLY A 154 -9.61 8.28 -3.19
C GLY A 154 -9.27 9.64 -3.83
N TYR A 155 -8.07 10.13 -3.56
CA TYR A 155 -7.52 11.35 -4.16
C TYR A 155 -6.87 11.11 -5.54
N GLY A 156 -6.75 9.86 -5.99
CA GLY A 156 -5.90 9.49 -7.12
C GLY A 156 -6.21 10.19 -8.45
N LYS A 157 -7.47 10.53 -8.74
CA LYS A 157 -7.81 11.30 -9.95
C LYS A 157 -7.16 12.70 -9.94
N ASP A 158 -7.26 13.39 -8.82
CA ASP A 158 -6.70 14.74 -8.66
C ASP A 158 -5.18 14.69 -8.61
N GLU A 159 -4.62 13.71 -7.90
CA GLU A 159 -3.17 13.47 -7.83
C GLU A 159 -2.59 13.14 -9.21
N HIS A 160 -3.24 12.29 -10.00
CA HIS A 160 -2.81 11.97 -11.37
C HIS A 160 -2.75 13.23 -12.25
N GLN A 161 -3.75 14.12 -12.18
CA GLN A 161 -3.73 15.36 -12.95
C GLN A 161 -2.55 16.27 -12.58
N LYS A 162 -2.14 16.29 -11.31
CA LYS A 162 -0.99 17.09 -10.85
C LYS A 162 0.36 16.57 -11.33
N ILE A 163 0.49 15.25 -11.54
CA ILE A 163 1.78 14.60 -11.82
C ILE A 163 1.94 14.10 -13.26
N LYS A 164 0.89 14.11 -14.10
CA LYS A 164 0.92 13.54 -15.47
C LYS A 164 2.06 14.07 -16.34
N ASP A 165 2.46 15.33 -16.13
CA ASP A 165 3.52 16.00 -16.87
C ASP A 165 4.83 16.13 -16.07
N VAL A 166 4.97 15.41 -14.95
CA VAL A 166 6.15 15.42 -14.07
C VAL A 166 6.86 14.06 -14.14
N PRO A 167 7.90 13.89 -15.02
CA PRO A 167 8.54 12.59 -15.24
C PRO A 167 9.07 11.93 -13.97
N ALA A 168 9.64 12.71 -13.03
CA ALA A 168 10.17 12.20 -11.76
C ALA A 168 9.13 11.61 -10.80
N LYS A 169 7.83 11.84 -11.07
CA LYS A 169 6.71 11.36 -10.26
C LYS A 169 5.79 10.42 -11.05
N LYS A 170 6.25 9.95 -12.22
CA LYS A 170 5.46 9.08 -13.08
C LYS A 170 5.32 7.70 -12.45
N PRO A 171 4.10 7.21 -12.20
CA PRO A 171 3.89 5.83 -11.79
C PRO A 171 4.18 4.86 -12.93
N GLU A 172 4.58 3.63 -12.62
CA GLU A 172 4.73 2.54 -13.60
C GLU A 172 3.40 2.16 -14.23
N PHE A 173 2.32 2.28 -13.46
CA PHE A 173 0.96 2.04 -13.95
C PHE A 173 -0.05 2.94 -13.24
N VAL A 174 -1.12 3.32 -13.95
CA VAL A 174 -2.27 4.02 -13.38
C VAL A 174 -3.47 3.08 -13.49
N ALA A 175 -3.96 2.63 -12.34
CA ALA A 175 -5.06 1.69 -12.23
C ALA A 175 -6.37 2.40 -11.83
N ARG A 176 -7.50 1.83 -12.21
CA ARG A 176 -8.81 2.34 -11.80
C ARG A 176 -9.06 2.19 -10.30
N ASP A 177 -8.64 1.05 -9.75
CA ASP A 177 -8.82 0.64 -8.34
C ASP A 177 -7.73 -0.39 -7.95
N LEU A 178 -7.74 -0.84 -6.70
CA LEU A 178 -6.78 -1.83 -6.19
C LEU A 178 -6.86 -3.15 -6.98
N PHE A 179 -8.05 -3.61 -7.37
CA PHE A 179 -8.21 -4.86 -8.11
C PHE A 179 -7.56 -4.78 -9.51
N ASP A 180 -7.72 -3.66 -10.19
CA ASP A 180 -7.07 -3.39 -11.49
C ASP A 180 -5.54 -3.32 -11.34
N ALA A 181 -5.05 -2.68 -10.26
CA ALA A 181 -3.63 -2.63 -9.92
C ALA A 181 -3.04 -4.04 -9.72
N VAL A 182 -3.72 -4.88 -8.96
CA VAL A 182 -3.28 -6.26 -8.68
C VAL A 182 -3.27 -7.10 -9.96
N LYS A 183 -4.23 -6.97 -10.82
CA LYS A 183 -4.23 -7.67 -12.14
C LYS A 183 -3.01 -7.28 -12.97
N TRP A 184 -2.66 -5.99 -12.99
CA TRP A 184 -1.45 -5.54 -13.67
C TRP A 184 -0.18 -6.14 -13.03
N ILE A 185 -0.10 -6.18 -11.69
CA ILE A 185 1.01 -6.81 -10.96
C ILE A 185 1.16 -8.27 -11.35
N MET A 186 0.07 -9.04 -11.38
CA MET A 186 0.11 -10.47 -11.77
C MET A 186 0.64 -10.65 -13.21
N ASN A 187 0.25 -9.79 -14.13
CA ASN A 187 0.76 -9.81 -15.50
C ASN A 187 2.25 -9.45 -15.57
N ASP A 188 2.70 -8.43 -14.81
CA ASP A 188 4.11 -8.02 -14.74
C ASP A 188 5.01 -9.14 -14.18
N LEU A 189 4.54 -9.87 -13.18
CA LEU A 189 5.24 -11.05 -12.63
C LEU A 189 5.33 -12.18 -13.66
N SER A 190 4.23 -12.49 -14.34
CA SER A 190 4.21 -13.55 -15.37
C SER A 190 5.17 -13.26 -16.52
N ASN A 191 5.28 -12.00 -16.94
CA ASN A 191 6.21 -11.57 -17.99
C ASN A 191 7.68 -11.69 -17.56
N LYS A 192 7.99 -11.46 -16.28
CA LYS A 192 9.35 -11.66 -15.75
C LYS A 192 9.76 -13.13 -15.78
N HIS A 193 8.85 -14.06 -15.43
CA HIS A 193 9.13 -15.50 -15.46
C HIS A 193 9.29 -16.06 -16.88
N ASN A 194 8.56 -15.50 -17.86
CA ASN A 194 8.66 -15.93 -19.26
C ASN A 194 9.85 -15.31 -20.01
N GLY A 195 10.48 -14.28 -19.48
CA GLY A 195 11.65 -13.60 -20.05
C GLY A 195 13.00 -14.16 -19.59
N ASP A 196 13.02 -15.09 -18.63
CA ASP A 196 14.24 -15.73 -18.14
C ASP A 196 14.66 -16.87 -19.12
N PRO A 197 15.81 -16.76 -19.81
CA PRO A 197 16.25 -17.75 -20.80
C PRO A 197 16.58 -19.13 -20.18
N ASP A 198 16.80 -19.22 -18.88
CA ASP A 198 17.20 -20.47 -18.21
C ASP A 198 16.05 -21.48 -18.00
N HIS A 199 14.78 -21.06 -18.16
CA HIS A 199 13.62 -21.96 -18.01
C HIS A 199 13.28 -22.80 -19.26
N LYS A 200 14.04 -22.66 -20.36
CA LYS A 200 13.82 -23.43 -21.62
C LYS A 200 14.46 -24.81 -21.66
N ILE A 201 15.21 -25.24 -20.64
CA ILE A 201 16.03 -26.47 -20.73
C ILE A 201 15.34 -27.73 -20.15
N GLU A 202 14.21 -27.63 -19.43
CA GLU A 202 13.61 -28.83 -18.79
C GLU A 202 12.43 -29.48 -19.52
N ARG A 203 12.14 -29.14 -20.77
CA ARG A 203 11.03 -29.77 -21.51
C ARG A 203 11.42 -30.80 -22.56
N HIS A 204 12.64 -31.31 -22.55
CA HIS A 204 13.04 -32.45 -23.40
C HIS A 204 13.99 -33.39 -22.65
N ARG A 205 13.42 -34.24 -21.79
CA ARG A 205 13.96 -35.57 -21.50
C ARG A 205 12.84 -36.50 -21.03
#